data_48ccafe8204539a8e7ec5f8e64e69f52
#
_entry.id   48ccafe8204539a8e7ec5f8e64e69f52
#
_cell.length_a   1.000
_cell.length_b   1.000
_cell.length_c   1.000
_cell.angle_alpha   90.00
_cell.angle_beta   90.00
_cell.angle_gamma   90.00
#
_symmetry.space_group_name_H-M   'P 1'
#
loop_
_entity.id
_entity.type
_entity.pdbx_description
1 polymer ?
#
loop_
_entity_poly.entity_id
_entity_poly.type
_entity_poly.pdbx_seq_one_letter_code
_entity_poly.pdbx_strand_id
1 'polypeptide(L)'
;TGRYAENVYFGKPSGLMDQMACAIGGMVYIDFENEEKPQVEKIDVDFEKAGLTLCIVDTKGSHAGLTHEYAQIPVEMKQIAAHFGKNVLREVEEKDFYAALPVLCKESGDRAVLRAIHFFAEDERVVKEVNALRAGDWNRFLKLVKESGDSSYKYLQNVYVSRDTVSEPVAIALAV
;
A
#
# COMPACT_ATOMS: atom_id res chain seq x y z
N THR A 1 -10.24 -10.75 -15.60
CA THR A 1 -9.47 -11.06 -16.83
C THR A 1 -8.05 -10.48 -16.75
N GLY A 2 -7.83 -9.18 -16.41
CA GLY A 2 -6.52 -8.53 -16.36
C GLY A 2 -5.54 -9.23 -15.41
N ARG A 3 -5.90 -9.43 -14.13
CA ARG A 3 -5.08 -10.16 -13.14
C ARG A 3 -4.66 -11.55 -13.65
N TYR A 4 -5.60 -12.29 -14.25
CA TYR A 4 -5.29 -13.61 -14.80
C TYR A 4 -4.24 -13.52 -15.91
N ALA A 5 -4.38 -12.55 -16.82
CA ALA A 5 -3.40 -12.35 -17.89
C ALA A 5 -1.99 -12.03 -17.33
N GLU A 6 -1.90 -11.12 -16.37
CA GLU A 6 -0.62 -10.77 -15.74
C GLU A 6 0.00 -11.95 -14.98
N ASN A 7 -0.79 -12.67 -14.18
CA ASN A 7 -0.27 -13.75 -13.35
C ASN A 7 0.09 -15.01 -14.15
N VAL A 8 -0.74 -15.35 -15.15
CA VAL A 8 -0.57 -16.62 -15.89
C VAL A 8 0.32 -16.46 -17.11
N TYR A 9 0.13 -15.40 -17.91
CA TYR A 9 0.90 -15.23 -19.15
C TYR A 9 2.19 -14.46 -18.96
N PHE A 10 2.22 -13.47 -18.06
CA PHE A 10 3.43 -12.68 -17.81
C PHE A 10 4.20 -13.12 -16.57
N GLY A 11 3.63 -14.04 -15.75
CA GLY A 11 4.27 -14.51 -14.53
C GLY A 11 4.49 -13.45 -13.46
N LYS A 12 3.78 -12.30 -13.56
CA LYS A 12 3.88 -11.20 -12.61
C LYS A 12 2.88 -11.42 -11.48
N PRO A 13 3.30 -11.49 -10.20
CA PRO A 13 2.38 -11.66 -9.06
C PRO A 13 1.62 -10.36 -8.79
N SER A 14 0.62 -10.06 -9.61
CA SER A 14 -0.21 -8.85 -9.49
C SER A 14 -1.43 -9.09 -8.62
N GLY A 15 -1.79 -8.07 -7.83
CA GLY A 15 -3.08 -7.98 -7.13
C GLY A 15 -4.24 -7.65 -8.08
N LEU A 16 -5.36 -7.22 -7.52
CA LEU A 16 -6.57 -6.89 -8.28
C LEU A 16 -6.89 -5.39 -8.27
N MET A 17 -6.19 -4.60 -7.47
CA MET A 17 -6.49 -3.19 -7.21
C MET A 17 -6.48 -2.34 -8.49
N ASP A 18 -5.39 -2.38 -9.25
CA ASP A 18 -5.21 -1.54 -10.43
C ASP A 18 -6.25 -1.85 -11.51
N GLN A 19 -6.52 -3.14 -11.75
CA GLN A 19 -7.48 -3.59 -12.74
C GLN A 19 -8.91 -3.18 -12.36
N MET A 20 -9.25 -3.22 -11.06
CA MET A 20 -10.56 -2.77 -10.58
C MET A 20 -10.69 -1.26 -10.64
N ALA A 21 -9.72 -0.51 -10.17
CA ALA A 21 -9.72 0.94 -10.22
C ALA A 21 -9.85 1.46 -11.66
N CYS A 22 -9.10 0.90 -12.60
CA CYS A 22 -9.20 1.24 -14.02
C CYS A 22 -10.57 0.89 -14.64
N ALA A 23 -11.13 -0.26 -14.25
CA ALA A 23 -12.43 -0.69 -14.81
C ALA A 23 -13.61 0.15 -14.31
N ILE A 24 -13.55 0.61 -13.05
CA ILE A 24 -14.61 1.39 -12.40
C ILE A 24 -14.49 2.87 -12.76
N GLY A 25 -13.28 3.38 -12.77
CA GLY A 25 -12.96 4.78 -13.05
C GLY A 25 -13.38 5.76 -11.95
N GLY A 26 -12.76 6.92 -11.94
CA GLY A 26 -12.93 7.94 -10.89
C GLY A 26 -12.23 7.57 -9.58
N MET A 27 -12.65 8.21 -8.48
CA MET A 27 -12.16 7.88 -7.15
C MET A 27 -12.96 6.71 -6.60
N VAL A 28 -12.26 5.67 -6.13
CA VAL A 28 -12.89 4.46 -5.58
C VAL A 28 -12.26 4.07 -4.27
N TYR A 29 -13.07 3.61 -3.34
CA TYR A 29 -12.66 2.86 -2.17
C TYR A 29 -12.88 1.37 -2.46
N ILE A 30 -11.88 0.54 -2.19
CA ILE A 30 -11.96 -0.90 -2.40
C ILE A 30 -11.48 -1.60 -1.14
N ASP A 31 -12.32 -2.42 -0.53
CA ASP A 31 -11.95 -3.28 0.58
C ASP A 31 -11.80 -4.73 0.08
N PHE A 32 -10.59 -5.27 0.23
CA PHE A 32 -10.23 -6.62 -0.16
C PHE A 32 -10.30 -7.63 0.99
N GLU A 33 -11.03 -7.36 2.06
CA GLU A 33 -11.25 -8.35 3.13
C GLU A 33 -11.69 -9.71 2.57
N ASN A 34 -12.53 -9.68 1.56
CA ASN A 34 -12.87 -10.85 0.75
C ASN A 34 -12.35 -10.66 -0.69
N GLU A 35 -11.21 -11.31 -1.01
CA GLU A 35 -10.60 -11.21 -2.34
C GLU A 35 -11.48 -11.70 -3.49
N GLU A 36 -12.39 -12.65 -3.24
CA GLU A 36 -13.32 -13.18 -4.26
C GLU A 36 -14.47 -12.22 -4.53
N LYS A 37 -14.85 -11.44 -3.52
CA LYS A 37 -15.93 -10.47 -3.59
C LYS A 37 -15.56 -9.17 -2.88
N PRO A 38 -14.62 -8.38 -3.45
CA PRO A 38 -14.22 -7.10 -2.88
C PRO A 38 -15.41 -6.15 -2.76
N GLN A 39 -15.44 -5.39 -1.67
CA GLN A 39 -16.40 -4.31 -1.53
C GLN A 39 -15.87 -3.07 -2.24
N VAL A 40 -16.71 -2.47 -3.08
CA VAL A 40 -16.32 -1.29 -3.88
C VAL A 40 -17.31 -0.18 -3.66
N GLU A 41 -16.79 0.99 -3.35
CA GLU A 41 -17.56 2.22 -3.26
C GLU A 41 -16.96 3.30 -4.15
N LYS A 42 -17.79 3.91 -4.98
CA LYS A 42 -17.37 5.07 -5.78
C LYS A 42 -17.55 6.34 -4.95
N ILE A 43 -16.47 7.10 -4.79
CA ILE A 43 -16.48 8.36 -4.07
C ILE A 43 -16.68 9.49 -5.07
N ASP A 44 -17.78 10.22 -4.92
CA ASP A 44 -18.08 11.36 -5.81
C ASP A 44 -17.26 12.57 -5.37
N VAL A 45 -16.21 12.86 -6.14
CA VAL A 45 -15.28 13.97 -5.90
C VAL A 45 -14.98 14.69 -7.20
N ASP A 46 -14.83 16.00 -7.08
CA ASP A 46 -14.48 16.90 -8.18
C ASP A 46 -13.22 17.69 -7.80
N PHE A 47 -12.08 17.22 -8.29
CA PHE A 47 -10.77 17.84 -8.03
C PHE A 47 -10.69 19.25 -8.57
N GLU A 48 -11.31 19.53 -9.73
CA GLU A 48 -11.27 20.85 -10.37
C GLU A 48 -12.03 21.87 -9.50
N LYS A 49 -13.21 21.52 -9.01
CA LYS A 49 -13.95 22.37 -8.06
C LYS A 49 -13.22 22.58 -6.74
N ALA A 50 -12.42 21.61 -6.32
CA ALA A 50 -11.56 21.75 -5.15
C ALA A 50 -10.29 22.59 -5.42
N GLY A 51 -10.06 23.04 -6.64
CA GLY A 51 -8.85 23.75 -7.04
C GLY A 51 -7.59 22.87 -7.04
N LEU A 52 -7.77 21.56 -7.24
CA LEU A 52 -6.69 20.58 -7.22
C LEU A 52 -6.47 19.99 -8.62
N THR A 53 -5.23 19.65 -8.90
CA THR A 53 -4.83 18.97 -10.15
C THR A 53 -4.03 17.73 -9.81
N LEU A 54 -4.39 16.59 -10.39
CA LEU A 54 -3.61 15.36 -10.31
C LEU A 54 -2.43 15.46 -11.29
N CYS A 55 -1.22 15.34 -10.77
CA CYS A 55 0.01 15.34 -11.58
C CYS A 55 0.72 14.00 -11.48
N ILE A 56 1.31 13.56 -12.58
CA ILE A 56 2.22 12.41 -12.62
C ILE A 56 3.63 12.95 -12.87
N VAL A 57 4.55 12.62 -11.97
CA VAL A 57 5.96 12.98 -12.08
C VAL A 57 6.76 11.76 -12.52
N ASP A 58 7.36 11.82 -13.71
CA ASP A 58 8.26 10.77 -14.18
C ASP A 58 9.66 10.98 -13.57
N THR A 59 10.00 10.17 -12.60
CA THR A 59 11.30 10.19 -11.91
C THR A 59 12.45 9.59 -12.71
N LYS A 60 12.17 9.08 -13.94
CA LYS A 60 13.12 8.35 -14.80
C LYS A 60 13.69 7.07 -14.16
N GLY A 61 13.12 6.62 -13.06
CA GLY A 61 13.47 5.35 -12.45
C GLY A 61 12.95 4.16 -13.26
N SER A 62 13.69 3.07 -13.27
CA SER A 62 13.25 1.81 -13.88
C SER A 62 12.84 0.81 -12.82
N HIS A 63 11.66 0.22 -12.96
CA HIS A 63 11.22 -0.91 -12.14
C HIS A 63 11.64 -2.26 -12.72
N ALA A 64 12.36 -2.27 -13.86
CA ALA A 64 12.88 -3.49 -14.45
C ALA A 64 13.85 -4.18 -13.47
N GLY A 65 13.58 -5.45 -13.17
CA GLY A 65 14.41 -6.24 -12.24
C GLY A 65 14.03 -6.10 -10.76
N LEU A 66 13.01 -5.32 -10.39
CA LEU A 66 12.55 -5.17 -9.00
C LEU A 66 11.42 -6.13 -8.61
N THR A 67 11.05 -7.07 -9.45
CA THR A 67 9.97 -8.05 -9.18
C THR A 67 10.20 -8.81 -7.88
N HIS A 68 11.45 -9.17 -7.57
CA HIS A 68 11.79 -9.84 -6.32
C HIS A 68 11.52 -8.96 -5.10
N GLU A 69 11.88 -7.68 -5.14
CA GLU A 69 11.66 -6.73 -4.03
C GLU A 69 10.17 -6.53 -3.77
N TYR A 70 9.37 -6.38 -4.82
CA TYR A 70 7.92 -6.31 -4.70
C TYR A 70 7.32 -7.59 -4.10
N ALA A 71 7.79 -8.76 -4.54
CA ALA A 71 7.30 -10.04 -4.05
C ALA A 71 7.62 -10.27 -2.56
N GLN A 72 8.68 -9.66 -2.03
CA GLN A 72 9.04 -9.78 -0.61
C GLN A 72 8.04 -9.08 0.32
N ILE A 73 7.36 -8.03 -0.12
CA ILE A 73 6.40 -7.30 0.72
C ILE A 73 5.29 -8.22 1.24
N PRO A 74 4.49 -8.87 0.38
CA PRO A 74 3.44 -9.77 0.86
C PRO A 74 3.99 -11.02 1.54
N VAL A 75 5.19 -11.49 1.20
CA VAL A 75 5.83 -12.63 1.87
C VAL A 75 6.11 -12.30 3.34
N GLU A 76 6.74 -11.16 3.61
CA GLU A 76 7.06 -10.73 4.97
C GLU A 76 5.80 -10.42 5.78
N MET A 77 4.77 -9.79 5.19
CA MET A 77 3.50 -9.56 5.85
C MET A 77 2.79 -10.88 6.22
N LYS A 78 2.80 -11.87 5.32
CA LYS A 78 2.25 -13.21 5.60
C LYS A 78 3.04 -13.95 6.66
N GLN A 79 4.35 -13.77 6.74
CA GLN A 79 5.18 -14.34 7.79
C GLN A 79 4.78 -13.83 9.17
N ILE A 80 4.49 -12.53 9.31
CA ILE A 80 3.94 -11.97 10.55
C ILE A 80 2.56 -12.55 10.87
N ALA A 81 1.66 -12.64 9.89
CA ALA A 81 0.33 -13.21 10.09
C ALA A 81 0.38 -14.68 10.54
N ALA A 82 1.32 -15.45 9.99
CA ALA A 82 1.52 -16.86 10.32
C ALA A 82 1.89 -17.10 11.79
N HIS A 83 2.60 -16.17 12.44
CA HIS A 83 2.88 -16.22 13.88
C HIS A 83 1.59 -16.33 14.71
N PHE A 84 0.51 -15.71 14.26
CA PHE A 84 -0.81 -15.72 14.89
C PHE A 84 -1.73 -16.85 14.34
N GLY A 85 -1.20 -17.77 13.51
CA GLY A 85 -1.99 -18.80 12.86
C GLY A 85 -2.97 -18.26 11.81
N LYS A 86 -2.66 -17.09 11.22
CA LYS A 86 -3.47 -16.40 10.22
C LYS A 86 -2.81 -16.42 8.84
N ASN A 87 -3.62 -16.24 7.80
CA ASN A 87 -3.12 -16.23 6.42
C ASN A 87 -2.70 -14.82 5.96
N VAL A 88 -3.36 -13.79 6.48
CA VAL A 88 -3.14 -12.38 6.15
C VAL A 88 -3.22 -11.49 7.39
N LEU A 89 -2.56 -10.34 7.36
CA LEU A 89 -2.57 -9.38 8.48
C LEU A 89 -3.96 -8.85 8.83
N ARG A 90 -4.88 -8.80 7.87
CA ARG A 90 -6.27 -8.38 8.07
C ARG A 90 -7.01 -9.23 9.11
N GLU A 91 -6.58 -10.47 9.32
CA GLU A 91 -7.16 -11.40 10.31
C GLU A 91 -6.52 -11.30 11.69
N VAL A 92 -5.48 -10.47 11.84
CA VAL A 92 -4.72 -10.30 13.09
C VAL A 92 -5.23 -9.08 13.85
N GLU A 93 -5.51 -9.23 15.13
CA GLU A 93 -5.85 -8.10 15.99
C GLU A 93 -4.61 -7.22 16.21
N GLU A 94 -4.72 -5.95 15.93
CA GLU A 94 -3.61 -4.98 16.03
C GLU A 94 -2.98 -4.96 17.43
N LYS A 95 -3.80 -5.04 18.49
CA LYS A 95 -3.32 -5.10 19.87
C LYS A 95 -2.42 -6.32 20.14
N ASP A 96 -2.76 -7.48 19.56
CA ASP A 96 -2.01 -8.71 19.75
C ASP A 96 -0.67 -8.63 18.99
N PHE A 97 -0.68 -8.03 17.79
CA PHE A 97 0.54 -7.72 17.05
C PHE A 97 1.49 -6.84 17.87
N TYR A 98 1.03 -5.71 18.41
CA TYR A 98 1.89 -4.83 19.20
C TYR A 98 2.40 -5.48 20.50
N ALA A 99 1.62 -6.35 21.13
CA ALA A 99 2.07 -7.10 22.30
C ALA A 99 3.19 -8.10 21.97
N ALA A 100 3.21 -8.63 20.75
CA ALA A 100 4.19 -9.62 20.29
C ALA A 100 5.47 -9.02 19.66
N LEU A 101 5.58 -7.69 19.54
CA LEU A 101 6.72 -7.03 18.84
C LEU A 101 8.11 -7.58 19.19
N PRO A 102 8.48 -7.79 20.49
CA PRO A 102 9.83 -8.27 20.81
C PRO A 102 10.12 -9.68 20.29
N VAL A 103 9.09 -10.50 20.15
CA VAL A 103 9.20 -11.86 19.60
C VAL A 103 9.26 -11.81 18.09
N LEU A 104 8.38 -11.04 17.47
CA LEU A 104 8.30 -10.89 16.03
C LEU A 104 9.59 -10.34 15.42
N CYS A 105 10.23 -9.36 16.05
CA CYS A 105 11.54 -8.85 15.62
C CYS A 105 12.60 -9.95 15.59
N LYS A 106 12.58 -10.87 16.53
CA LYS A 106 13.55 -11.99 16.59
C LYS A 106 13.26 -13.08 15.58
N GLU A 107 11.99 -13.39 15.36
CA GLU A 107 11.55 -14.50 14.49
C GLU A 107 11.49 -14.11 13.01
N SER A 108 10.98 -12.92 12.72
CA SER A 108 10.67 -12.48 11.36
C SER A 108 11.59 -11.36 10.85
N GLY A 109 12.32 -10.71 11.77
CA GLY A 109 13.18 -9.57 11.47
C GLY A 109 12.44 -8.23 11.44
N ASP A 110 13.21 -7.16 11.68
CA ASP A 110 12.66 -5.81 11.87
C ASP A 110 11.91 -5.29 10.65
N ARG A 111 12.37 -5.60 9.43
CA ARG A 111 11.71 -5.14 8.20
C ARG A 111 10.30 -5.73 8.03
N ALA A 112 10.11 -7.00 8.34
CA ALA A 112 8.79 -7.64 8.30
C ALA A 112 7.83 -6.97 9.31
N VAL A 113 8.35 -6.67 10.51
CA VAL A 113 7.59 -5.95 11.55
C VAL A 113 7.23 -4.54 11.11
N LEU A 114 8.18 -3.78 10.53
CA LEU A 114 7.91 -2.44 10.00
C LEU A 114 6.83 -2.46 8.90
N ARG A 115 6.87 -3.43 8.00
CA ARG A 115 5.85 -3.62 6.97
C ARG A 115 4.47 -3.93 7.54
N ALA A 116 4.40 -4.70 8.62
CA ALA A 116 3.15 -4.93 9.33
C ALA A 116 2.62 -3.66 10.05
N ILE A 117 3.51 -2.86 10.65
CA ILE A 117 3.13 -1.54 11.21
C ILE A 117 2.55 -0.64 10.13
N HIS A 118 3.18 -0.61 8.94
CA HIS A 118 2.63 0.12 7.80
C HIS A 118 1.22 -0.36 7.47
N PHE A 119 1.02 -1.68 7.37
CA PHE A 119 -0.28 -2.27 7.01
C PHE A 119 -1.40 -1.80 7.94
N PHE A 120 -1.24 -1.93 9.26
CA PHE A 120 -2.28 -1.53 10.22
C PHE A 120 -2.55 -0.01 10.16
N ALA A 121 -1.49 0.79 10.11
CA ALA A 121 -1.65 2.24 10.01
C ALA A 121 -2.30 2.69 8.70
N GLU A 122 -2.02 2.00 7.59
CA GLU A 122 -2.57 2.32 6.27
C GLU A 122 -4.02 1.91 6.16
N ASP A 123 -4.40 0.74 6.68
CA ASP A 123 -5.79 0.27 6.70
C ASP A 123 -6.71 1.28 7.42
N GLU A 124 -6.28 1.81 8.57
CA GLU A 124 -6.99 2.88 9.29
C GLU A 124 -6.97 4.22 8.51
N ARG A 125 -5.84 4.55 7.86
CA ARG A 125 -5.67 5.80 7.11
C ARG A 125 -6.60 5.88 5.92
N VAL A 126 -6.76 4.80 5.15
CA VAL A 126 -7.68 4.73 4.00
C VAL A 126 -9.11 5.07 4.42
N VAL A 127 -9.58 4.56 5.56
CA VAL A 127 -10.90 4.90 6.09
C VAL A 127 -11.01 6.39 6.43
N LYS A 128 -9.97 6.97 7.02
CA LYS A 128 -9.90 8.42 7.31
C LYS A 128 -9.89 9.27 6.04
N GLU A 129 -9.20 8.82 4.99
CA GLU A 129 -9.16 9.48 3.67
C GLU A 129 -10.54 9.50 3.02
N VAL A 130 -11.23 8.37 3.00
CA VAL A 130 -12.60 8.27 2.49
C VAL A 130 -13.55 9.21 3.25
N ASN A 131 -13.46 9.25 4.57
CA ASN A 131 -14.28 10.13 5.39
C ASN A 131 -13.97 11.62 5.14
N ALA A 132 -12.70 11.97 4.93
CA ALA A 132 -12.31 13.33 4.58
C ALA A 132 -12.87 13.74 3.20
N LEU A 133 -12.79 12.87 2.21
CA LEU A 133 -13.36 13.11 0.88
C LEU A 133 -14.89 13.27 0.92
N ARG A 134 -15.60 12.42 1.66
CA ARG A 134 -17.06 12.52 1.84
C ARG A 134 -17.48 13.83 2.52
N ALA A 135 -16.64 14.32 3.43
CA ALA A 135 -16.86 15.59 4.13
C ALA A 135 -16.41 16.82 3.31
N GLY A 136 -15.78 16.65 2.16
CA GLY A 136 -15.16 17.74 1.39
C GLY A 136 -13.96 18.38 2.10
N ASP A 137 -13.37 17.68 3.08
CA ASP A 137 -12.18 18.17 3.82
C ASP A 137 -10.90 17.81 3.07
N TRP A 138 -10.62 18.58 2.02
CA TRP A 138 -9.45 18.40 1.17
C TRP A 138 -8.13 18.60 1.92
N ASN A 139 -8.08 19.50 2.90
CA ASN A 139 -6.87 19.71 3.70
C ASN A 139 -6.53 18.45 4.50
N ARG A 140 -7.52 17.83 5.10
CA ARG A 140 -7.35 16.57 5.82
C ARG A 140 -6.95 15.44 4.89
N PHE A 141 -7.61 15.31 3.73
CA PHE A 141 -7.28 14.30 2.73
C PHE A 141 -5.83 14.43 2.28
N LEU A 142 -5.39 15.62 1.85
CA LEU A 142 -4.01 15.84 1.38
C LEU A 142 -2.96 15.59 2.47
N LYS A 143 -3.30 15.89 3.73
CA LYS A 143 -2.43 15.56 4.86
C LYS A 143 -2.28 14.05 5.02
N LEU A 144 -3.37 13.30 4.94
CA LEU A 144 -3.36 11.83 5.03
C LEU A 144 -2.57 11.18 3.88
N VAL A 145 -2.71 11.68 2.65
CA VAL A 145 -1.90 11.24 1.50
C VAL A 145 -0.40 11.42 1.75
N LYS A 146 0.01 12.56 2.35
CA LYS A 146 1.42 12.76 2.74
C LYS A 146 1.86 11.80 3.84
N GLU A 147 1.02 11.57 4.85
CA GLU A 147 1.29 10.60 5.92
C GLU A 147 1.42 9.17 5.36
N SER A 148 0.64 8.81 4.32
CA SER A 148 0.77 7.54 3.58
C SER A 148 2.12 7.44 2.87
N GLY A 149 2.54 8.47 2.16
CA GLY A 149 3.87 8.55 1.53
C GLY A 149 5.00 8.39 2.55
N ASP A 150 4.92 9.09 3.68
CA ASP A 150 5.89 8.96 4.77
C ASP A 150 5.93 7.55 5.35
N SER A 151 4.78 6.92 5.53
CA SER A 151 4.65 5.55 6.01
C SER A 151 5.25 4.55 5.01
N SER A 152 4.99 4.74 3.72
CA SER A 152 5.60 3.95 2.65
C SER A 152 7.13 4.06 2.66
N TYR A 153 7.67 5.25 2.84
CA TYR A 153 9.11 5.47 2.92
C TYR A 153 9.72 4.82 4.16
N LYS A 154 9.16 5.09 5.35
CA LYS A 154 9.75 4.71 6.64
C LYS A 154 9.54 3.25 6.99
N TYR A 155 8.33 2.73 6.74
CA TYR A 155 7.91 1.43 7.26
C TYR A 155 7.78 0.37 6.17
N LEU A 156 7.07 0.66 5.07
CA LEU A 156 6.94 -0.29 3.97
C LEU A 156 8.26 -0.48 3.22
N GLN A 157 9.06 0.60 3.12
CA GLN A 157 10.37 0.62 2.47
C GLN A 157 10.29 0.12 1.02
N ASN A 158 9.37 0.70 0.25
CA ASN A 158 9.13 0.36 -1.15
C ASN A 158 9.52 1.47 -2.13
N VAL A 159 10.07 2.59 -1.65
CA VAL A 159 10.49 3.72 -2.47
C VAL A 159 11.97 3.69 -2.87
N TYR A 160 12.74 2.81 -2.26
CA TYR A 160 14.16 2.59 -2.53
C TYR A 160 14.50 1.09 -2.47
N VAL A 161 15.67 0.73 -2.96
CA VAL A 161 16.19 -0.64 -2.93
C VAL A 161 17.40 -0.69 -2.00
N SER A 162 17.31 -1.41 -0.88
CA SER A 162 18.35 -1.42 0.16
C SER A 162 19.74 -1.88 -0.31
N ARG A 163 19.80 -2.63 -1.41
CA ARG A 163 21.06 -3.11 -2.02
C ARG A 163 21.62 -2.19 -3.12
N ASP A 164 20.85 -1.20 -3.58
CA ASP A 164 21.29 -0.23 -4.60
C ASP A 164 21.13 1.18 -4.01
N THR A 165 22.25 1.77 -3.65
CA THR A 165 22.34 3.11 -3.09
C THR A 165 22.77 4.16 -4.12
N VAL A 166 22.91 3.76 -5.39
CA VAL A 166 23.37 4.64 -6.46
C VAL A 166 22.21 5.31 -7.18
N SER A 167 21.08 4.61 -7.29
CA SER A 167 19.91 5.08 -8.04
C SER A 167 18.64 5.03 -7.20
N GLU A 168 18.30 6.15 -6.59
CA GLU A 168 17.09 6.32 -5.76
C GLU A 168 16.22 7.49 -6.27
N PRO A 169 15.75 7.47 -7.53
CA PRO A 169 15.10 8.63 -8.14
C PRO A 169 13.75 8.97 -7.50
N VAL A 170 13.01 7.99 -6.97
CA VAL A 170 11.75 8.21 -6.25
C VAL A 170 12.02 8.87 -4.90
N ALA A 171 13.04 8.41 -4.16
CA ALA A 171 13.42 9.01 -2.89
C ALA A 171 13.87 10.47 -3.06
N ILE A 172 14.63 10.77 -4.10
CA ILE A 172 15.02 12.15 -4.45
C ILE A 172 13.79 13.01 -4.79
N ALA A 173 12.86 12.49 -5.59
CA ALA A 173 11.67 13.24 -5.96
C ALA A 173 10.75 13.54 -4.76
N LEU A 174 10.78 12.71 -3.73
CA LEU A 174 10.02 12.93 -2.48
C LEU A 174 10.73 13.90 -1.53
N ALA A 175 12.05 14.09 -1.67
CA ALA A 175 12.86 14.95 -0.80
C ALA A 175 12.90 16.42 -1.24
N VAL A 176 12.57 16.74 -2.50
CA VAL A 176 12.60 18.09 -3.10
C VAL A 176 11.21 18.63 -3.37
#